data_a11798c2e7864c3830653325f49f491b
#
_entry.id   a11798c2e7864c3830653325f49f491b
#
_cell.length_a   1.000
_cell.length_b   1.000
_cell.length_c   1.000
_cell.angle_alpha   90.00
_cell.angle_beta   90.00
_cell.angle_gamma   90.00
#
_symmetry.space_group_name_H-M   'P 1'
#
loop_
_entity.id
_entity.type
_entity.pdbx_description
1 polymer ?
#
loop_
_entity_poly.entity_id
_entity_poly.type
_entity_poly.pdbx_seq_one_letter_code
_entity_poly.pdbx_strand_id
1 'polypeptide(L)'
;MKVKYNRTSTIQQEGKRFDLDKNEYDLTLFDKGVSGKIPFSERTEGNKLTQLVNDGKVSEVVVEELSRLGRNTIDTLTTLKFFEDNGVNVVVKSMGNLQSMVNK
;
A
#
# COMPACT_ATOMS: atom_id res chain seq x y z
N MET A 1 4.24 -12.00 -5.58
CA MET A 1 4.99 -11.67 -4.37
C MET A 1 4.13 -10.85 -3.43
N LYS A 2 4.40 -10.94 -2.16
CA LYS A 2 3.67 -10.20 -1.12
C LYS A 2 4.46 -8.96 -0.77
N VAL A 3 3.84 -7.79 -0.92
CA VAL A 3 4.51 -6.50 -0.75
C VAL A 3 3.86 -5.73 0.39
N LYS A 4 4.67 -5.22 1.30
CA LYS A 4 4.20 -4.26 2.29
C LYS A 4 4.50 -2.86 1.80
N TYR A 5 3.50 -1.98 1.84
CA TYR A 5 3.66 -0.58 1.49
C TYR A 5 3.27 0.29 2.67
N ASN A 6 4.04 1.33 2.90
CA ASN A 6 3.68 2.36 3.87
C ASN A 6 4.17 3.72 3.38
N ARG A 7 3.59 4.76 3.94
CA ARG A 7 3.97 6.14 3.69
C ARG A 7 3.85 6.91 4.99
N THR A 8 4.83 7.77 5.25
CA THR A 8 4.75 8.70 6.38
C THR A 8 5.14 10.10 5.89
N SER A 9 4.51 11.12 6.47
CA SER A 9 4.86 12.51 6.16
C SER A 9 6.07 12.98 6.95
N THR A 10 6.47 12.23 7.97
CA THR A 10 7.66 12.53 8.76
C THR A 10 8.66 11.39 8.65
N ILE A 11 9.94 11.70 8.84
CA ILE A 11 11.00 10.69 8.75
C ILE A 11 11.17 9.94 10.06
N GLN A 12 10.80 10.55 11.19
CA GLN A 12 11.02 9.98 12.52
C GLN A 12 9.78 9.24 13.02
N GLN A 13 9.96 8.36 14.00
CA GLN A 13 8.92 7.66 14.75
C GLN A 13 8.13 6.64 13.93
N GLU A 14 7.53 7.05 12.83
CA GLU A 14 6.71 6.14 12.01
C GLU A 14 7.55 5.02 11.40
N GLY A 15 8.79 5.34 11.01
CA GLY A 15 9.70 4.32 10.50
C GLY A 15 10.02 3.29 11.56
N LYS A 16 10.15 3.72 12.81
CA LYS A 16 10.44 2.82 13.92
C LYS A 16 9.28 1.86 14.16
N ARG A 17 8.04 2.37 14.10
CA ARG A 17 6.85 1.52 14.22
C ARG A 17 6.78 0.52 13.07
N PHE A 18 7.12 0.96 11.89
CA PHE A 18 7.15 0.11 10.70
C PHE A 18 8.14 -1.03 10.87
N ASP A 19 9.31 -0.72 11.45
CA ASP A 19 10.35 -1.72 11.67
C ASP A 19 9.96 -2.76 12.72
N LEU A 20 8.96 -2.47 13.54
CA LEU A 20 8.48 -3.42 14.55
C LEU A 20 7.52 -4.46 13.98
N ASP A 21 7.10 -4.29 12.73
CA ASP A 21 6.25 -5.27 12.07
C ASP A 21 7.09 -6.52 11.78
N LYS A 22 6.72 -7.62 12.43
CA LYS A 22 7.47 -8.87 12.34
C LYS A 22 6.96 -9.81 11.25
N ASN A 23 5.94 -9.42 10.51
CA ASN A 23 5.43 -10.23 9.43
C ASN A 23 6.44 -10.32 8.29
N GLU A 24 6.44 -11.44 7.60
CA GLU A 24 7.34 -11.65 6.47
C GLU A 24 6.72 -11.15 5.19
N TYR A 25 7.48 -10.38 4.44
CA TYR A 25 7.08 -9.86 3.14
C TYR A 25 8.21 -10.10 2.15
N ASP A 26 7.84 -10.35 0.91
CA ASP A 26 8.84 -10.51 -0.15
C ASP A 26 9.53 -9.19 -0.45
N LEU A 27 8.80 -8.08 -0.28
CA LEU A 27 9.32 -6.75 -0.54
C LEU A 27 8.61 -5.76 0.39
N THR A 28 9.36 -4.80 0.88
CA THR A 28 8.83 -3.69 1.68
C THR A 28 9.16 -2.38 1.00
N LEU A 29 8.13 -1.58 0.72
CA LEU A 29 8.27 -0.28 0.07
C LEU A 29 7.76 0.79 1.03
N PHE A 30 8.60 1.78 1.30
CA PHE A 30 8.30 2.80 2.30
C PHE A 30 8.59 4.19 1.74
N ASP A 31 7.54 4.97 1.50
CA ASP A 31 7.64 6.38 1.10
C ASP A 31 7.80 7.24 2.36
N LYS A 32 9.01 7.30 2.87
CA LYS A 32 9.35 8.01 4.10
C LYS A 32 9.49 9.51 3.82
N GLY A 33 8.78 10.33 4.62
CA GLY A 33 8.85 11.77 4.46
C GLY A 33 8.12 12.29 3.22
N VAL A 34 7.14 11.54 2.72
CA VAL A 34 6.38 11.88 1.51
C VAL A 34 4.99 12.36 1.90
N SER A 35 4.61 13.53 1.38
CA SER A 35 3.29 14.11 1.68
C SER A 35 2.15 13.23 1.20
N GLY A 36 1.12 13.11 2.01
CA GLY A 36 -0.10 12.40 1.64
C GLY A 36 -0.88 13.08 0.52
N LYS A 37 -0.51 14.30 0.15
CA LYS A 37 -1.16 15.04 -0.94
C LYS A 37 -0.67 14.62 -2.32
N ILE A 38 0.42 13.83 -2.38
CA ILE A 38 0.95 13.34 -3.64
C ILE A 38 0.16 12.10 -4.05
N PRO A 39 -0.37 12.03 -5.29
CA PRO A 39 -1.08 10.83 -5.74
C PRO A 39 -0.21 9.58 -5.58
N PHE A 40 -0.84 8.45 -5.28
CA PHE A 40 -0.13 7.21 -5.01
C PHE A 40 0.86 6.85 -6.12
N SER A 41 0.40 6.90 -7.37
CA SER A 41 1.23 6.50 -8.51
C SER A 41 2.38 7.44 -8.81
N GLU A 42 2.38 8.65 -8.21
CA GLU A 42 3.45 9.62 -8.40
C GLU A 42 4.46 9.60 -7.26
N ARG A 43 4.20 8.85 -6.20
CA ARG A 43 5.15 8.67 -5.11
C ARG A 43 6.26 7.74 -5.58
N THR A 44 7.49 7.95 -5.09
CA THR A 44 8.63 7.15 -5.52
C THR A 44 8.37 5.64 -5.37
N GLU A 45 8.01 5.21 -4.18
CA GLU A 45 7.76 3.79 -3.94
C GLU A 45 6.36 3.36 -4.40
N GLY A 46 5.39 4.26 -4.36
CA GLY A 46 4.08 4.01 -4.93
C GLY A 46 4.14 3.74 -6.42
N ASN A 47 4.96 4.50 -7.14
CA ASN A 47 5.20 4.28 -8.57
C ASN A 47 5.85 2.92 -8.81
N LYS A 48 6.86 2.59 -8.00
CA LYS A 48 7.54 1.29 -8.10
C LYS A 48 6.54 0.15 -7.92
N LEU A 49 5.68 0.24 -6.92
CA LEU A 49 4.66 -0.77 -6.68
C LEU A 49 3.69 -0.86 -7.86
N THR A 50 3.27 0.28 -8.41
CA THR A 50 2.39 0.32 -9.57
C THR A 50 3.00 -0.45 -10.74
N GLN A 51 4.29 -0.26 -11.00
CA GLN A 51 4.96 -0.95 -12.08
C GLN A 51 5.08 -2.45 -11.83
N LEU A 52 5.35 -2.84 -10.58
CA LEU A 52 5.41 -4.27 -10.22
C LEU A 52 4.06 -4.95 -10.41
N VAL A 53 2.98 -4.26 -10.09
CA VAL A 53 1.62 -4.77 -10.31
C VAL A 53 1.34 -4.91 -11.80
N ASN A 54 1.71 -3.91 -12.59
CA ASN A 54 1.56 -3.99 -14.05
C ASN A 54 2.33 -5.16 -14.66
N ASP A 55 3.48 -5.49 -14.06
CA ASP A 55 4.31 -6.60 -14.54
C ASP A 55 3.81 -7.96 -14.06
N GLY A 56 2.72 -7.98 -13.30
CA GLY A 56 2.14 -9.22 -12.79
C GLY A 56 2.96 -9.89 -11.71
N LYS A 57 3.80 -9.15 -11.01
CA LYS A 57 4.70 -9.70 -10.00
C LYS A 57 4.14 -9.65 -8.59
N VAL A 58 3.02 -8.99 -8.37
CA VAL A 58 2.46 -8.78 -7.04
C VAL A 58 1.17 -9.56 -6.89
N SER A 59 1.07 -10.35 -5.82
CA SER A 59 -0.14 -11.10 -5.50
C SER A 59 -0.91 -10.47 -4.35
N GLU A 60 -0.21 -9.77 -3.45
CA GLU A 60 -0.85 -9.19 -2.27
C GLU A 60 -0.10 -7.92 -1.86
N VAL A 61 -0.86 -6.91 -1.46
CA VAL A 61 -0.34 -5.66 -0.90
C VAL A 61 -0.88 -5.50 0.50
N VAL A 62 0.00 -5.25 1.45
CA VAL A 62 -0.36 -5.05 2.86
C VAL A 62 -0.07 -3.60 3.25
N VAL A 63 -1.05 -2.92 3.82
CA VAL A 63 -0.89 -1.55 4.33
C VAL A 63 -1.44 -1.46 5.75
N GLU A 64 -0.91 -0.51 6.53
CA GLU A 64 -1.40 -0.29 7.88
C GLU A 64 -2.80 0.32 7.87
N GLU A 65 -3.01 1.29 7.01
CA GLU A 65 -4.26 2.02 6.88
C GLU A 65 -4.58 2.26 5.42
N LEU A 66 -5.88 2.26 5.10
CA LEU A 66 -6.34 2.45 3.73
C LEU A 66 -5.89 3.80 3.16
N SER A 67 -5.82 4.82 4.01
CA SER A 67 -5.43 6.16 3.59
C SER A 67 -4.01 6.25 3.04
N ARG A 68 -3.19 5.23 3.26
CA ARG A 68 -1.83 5.20 2.70
C ARG A 68 -1.83 4.98 1.19
N LEU A 69 -2.93 4.53 0.62
CA LEU A 69 -3.00 4.17 -0.80
C LEU A 69 -3.45 5.30 -1.72
N GLY A 70 -3.62 6.51 -1.22
CA GLY A 70 -4.02 7.60 -2.07
C GLY A 70 -3.93 8.95 -1.37
N ARG A 71 -4.04 10.03 -2.16
CA ARG A 71 -4.01 11.39 -1.62
C ARG A 71 -5.38 11.83 -1.10
N ASN A 72 -6.44 11.17 -1.54
CA ASN A 72 -7.81 11.44 -1.11
C ASN A 72 -8.63 10.18 -1.37
N THR A 73 -9.92 10.25 -1.06
CA THR A 73 -10.83 9.09 -1.21
C THR A 73 -10.87 8.59 -2.65
N ILE A 74 -10.96 9.50 -3.61
CA ILE A 74 -11.04 9.11 -5.03
C ILE A 74 -9.76 8.42 -5.47
N ASP A 75 -8.60 8.98 -5.11
CA ASP A 75 -7.31 8.38 -5.47
C ASP A 75 -7.14 7.02 -4.80
N THR A 76 -7.57 6.88 -3.55
CA THR A 76 -7.52 5.60 -2.84
C THR A 76 -8.37 4.55 -3.54
N LEU A 77 -9.60 4.90 -3.92
CA LEU A 77 -10.49 3.97 -4.62
C LEU A 77 -9.93 3.61 -5.99
N THR A 78 -9.33 4.56 -6.69
CA THR A 78 -8.70 4.30 -7.98
C THR A 78 -7.54 3.31 -7.82
N THR A 79 -6.73 3.48 -6.78
CA THR A 79 -5.62 2.57 -6.49
C THR A 79 -6.14 1.17 -6.17
N LEU A 80 -7.19 1.07 -5.34
CA LEU A 80 -7.77 -0.22 -4.99
C LEU A 80 -8.34 -0.93 -6.22
N LYS A 81 -9.01 -0.19 -7.09
CA LYS A 81 -9.56 -0.78 -8.30
C LYS A 81 -8.44 -1.29 -9.21
N PHE A 82 -7.36 -0.52 -9.31
CA PHE A 82 -6.20 -0.94 -10.09
C PHE A 82 -5.63 -2.26 -9.57
N PHE A 83 -5.50 -2.40 -8.26
CA PHE A 83 -5.02 -3.65 -7.66
C PHE A 83 -6.00 -4.78 -7.95
N GLU A 84 -7.29 -4.56 -7.73
CA GLU A 84 -8.31 -5.56 -7.97
C GLU A 84 -8.31 -6.03 -9.43
N ASP A 85 -8.24 -5.08 -10.37
CA ASP A 85 -8.24 -5.39 -11.80
C ASP A 85 -7.02 -6.22 -12.22
N ASN A 86 -5.95 -6.16 -11.44
CA ASN A 86 -4.74 -6.92 -11.69
C ASN A 86 -4.61 -8.16 -10.81
N GLY A 87 -5.68 -8.53 -10.13
CA GLY A 87 -5.70 -9.75 -9.31
C GLY A 87 -4.91 -9.64 -8.01
N VAL A 88 -4.66 -8.43 -7.53
CA VAL A 88 -3.89 -8.20 -6.31
C VAL A 88 -4.84 -8.14 -5.11
N ASN A 89 -4.58 -8.97 -4.10
CA ASN A 89 -5.32 -8.93 -2.84
C ASN A 89 -4.79 -7.79 -1.96
N VAL A 90 -5.67 -7.00 -1.38
CA VAL A 90 -5.26 -5.91 -0.49
C VAL A 90 -5.64 -6.25 0.95
N VAL A 91 -4.67 -6.19 1.84
CA VAL A 91 -4.86 -6.40 3.27
C VAL A 91 -4.59 -5.09 3.98
N VAL A 92 -5.58 -4.59 4.71
CA VAL A 92 -5.44 -3.39 5.53
C VAL A 92 -5.39 -3.86 6.98
N LYS A 93 -4.26 -3.67 7.64
CA LYS A 93 -4.04 -4.27 8.96
C LYS A 93 -5.05 -3.78 10.01
N SER A 94 -5.51 -2.54 9.89
CA SER A 94 -6.50 -2.00 10.81
C SER A 94 -7.91 -2.53 10.55
N MET A 95 -8.17 -3.11 9.37
CA MET A 95 -9.51 -3.55 8.94
C MET A 95 -9.60 -5.02 8.58
N GLY A 96 -8.46 -5.71 8.55
CA GLY A 96 -8.41 -7.08 8.07
C GLY A 96 -8.39 -7.15 6.55
N ASN A 97 -8.70 -8.33 6.01
CA ASN A 97 -8.67 -8.53 4.56
C ASN A 97 -9.85 -7.81 3.90
N LEU A 98 -9.54 -6.83 3.04
CA LEU A 98 -10.54 -5.98 2.44
C LEU A 98 -11.50 -6.76 1.54
N GLN A 99 -11.00 -7.74 0.81
CA GLN A 99 -11.84 -8.54 -0.08
C GLN A 99 -12.87 -9.36 0.70
N SER A 100 -12.48 -9.90 1.84
CA SER A 100 -13.40 -10.62 2.71
C SER A 100 -14.52 -9.71 3.20
N MET A 101 -14.22 -8.46 3.45
CA MET A 101 -15.22 -7.48 3.89
C MET A 101 -16.18 -7.13 2.75
N VAL A 102 -15.67 -6.99 1.55
CA VAL A 102 -16.48 -6.63 0.38
C VAL A 102 -17.43 -7.76 -0.01
N ASN A 103 -16.97 -9.00 0.14
CA ASN A 103 -17.73 -10.16 -0.31
C ASN A 103 -18.82 -10.60 0.66
N LYS A 104 -18.99 -9.87 1.73
CA LYS A 104 -20.10 -10.12 2.62
C LYS A 104 -21.36 -9.43 2.12
#